data_26be2dd01a5b61ecba3ba8e22f5ae6b2
#
_entry.id   26be2dd01a5b61ecba3ba8e22f5ae6b2
#
_cell.length_a   1.000
_cell.length_b   1.000
_cell.length_c   1.000
_cell.angle_alpha   90.00
_cell.angle_beta   90.00
_cell.angle_gamma   90.00
#
_symmetry.space_group_name_H-M   'P 1'
#
loop_
_entity.id
_entity.type
_entity.pdbx_description
1 polymer ?
#
loop_
_entity_poly.entity_id
_entity_poly.type
_entity_poly.pdbx_seq_one_letter_code
_entity_poly.pdbx_strand_id
1 'polypeptide(L)'
;ASLGADRTITLPDGDVTLGDNTPAFQAKLSANQDPSASTWTTVTFNTEVFDTDGCYDNTTNYRFTPTTAGKYLAYWAVTADISVVPSLDGIHTRLRKNGTAECVNYMDNNDDNWVNMTNGASLVVDMNGSSDYLDVQGYIAVSSGASYFHAYGNTYFGAYLLIGA
;
A
#
# COMPACT_ATOMS: atom_id res chain seq x y z
N ALA A 1 42.13 1.65 -17.08
CA ALA A 1 42.12 1.30 -15.66
C ALA A 1 41.91 -0.23 -15.58
N SER A 2 42.93 -0.94 -15.05
CA SER A 2 42.85 -2.37 -14.78
C SER A 2 41.82 -2.58 -13.66
N LEU A 3 40.76 -3.33 -13.95
CA LEU A 3 39.87 -3.85 -12.92
C LEU A 3 40.67 -4.91 -12.15
N GLY A 4 41.06 -4.59 -10.95
CA GLY A 4 41.86 -5.48 -10.10
C GLY A 4 41.08 -6.74 -9.73
N ALA A 5 41.74 -7.88 -9.81
CA ALA A 5 41.37 -9.22 -9.41
C ALA A 5 40.03 -9.76 -9.98
N ASP A 6 40.09 -10.84 -10.69
CA ASP A 6 38.95 -11.65 -11.11
C ASP A 6 38.10 -12.00 -9.88
N ARG A 7 36.84 -11.59 -9.92
CA ARG A 7 35.84 -11.95 -8.90
C ARG A 7 35.05 -13.14 -9.42
N THR A 8 35.13 -14.25 -8.72
CA THR A 8 34.31 -15.39 -9.01
C THR A 8 32.96 -15.26 -8.31
N ILE A 9 31.87 -15.27 -9.08
CA ILE A 9 30.51 -15.45 -8.56
C ILE A 9 30.22 -16.94 -8.62
N THR A 10 30.11 -17.57 -7.47
CA THR A 10 29.68 -18.97 -7.39
C THR A 10 28.16 -18.99 -7.30
N LEU A 11 27.51 -19.48 -8.34
CA LEU A 11 26.06 -19.75 -8.31
C LEU A 11 25.85 -21.12 -7.62
N PRO A 12 24.71 -21.29 -6.89
CA PRO A 12 24.32 -22.61 -6.39
C PRO A 12 24.22 -23.64 -7.52
N ASP A 13 24.46 -24.91 -7.24
CA ASP A 13 24.26 -26.00 -8.19
C ASP A 13 22.76 -26.24 -8.35
N GLY A 14 22.19 -25.63 -9.36
CA GLY A 14 20.76 -25.63 -9.68
C GLY A 14 20.38 -24.45 -10.57
N ASP A 15 19.21 -24.49 -11.14
CA ASP A 15 18.67 -23.39 -11.94
C ASP A 15 18.46 -22.15 -11.05
N VAL A 16 19.30 -21.15 -11.22
CA VAL A 16 19.17 -19.86 -10.56
C VAL A 16 18.63 -18.85 -11.56
N THR A 17 17.39 -18.44 -11.38
CA THR A 17 16.87 -17.26 -12.06
C THR A 17 17.28 -16.04 -11.24
N LEU A 18 18.12 -15.19 -11.81
CA LEU A 18 18.36 -13.85 -11.28
C LEU A 18 17.09 -13.05 -11.53
N GLY A 19 16.13 -13.16 -10.60
CA GLY A 19 14.89 -12.39 -10.67
C GLY A 19 15.16 -10.95 -10.30
N ASP A 20 14.61 -10.03 -11.05
CA ASP A 20 14.32 -8.69 -10.57
C ASP A 20 13.09 -8.77 -9.64
N ASN A 21 12.90 -7.78 -8.79
CA ASN A 21 11.77 -7.76 -7.83
C ASN A 21 10.45 -7.35 -8.53
N THR A 22 10.18 -7.89 -9.71
CA THR A 22 8.95 -7.65 -10.50
C THR A 22 8.03 -8.87 -10.47
N PRO A 23 6.71 -8.66 -10.53
CA PRO A 23 5.98 -7.38 -10.60
C PRO A 23 6.17 -6.49 -9.38
N ALA A 24 6.23 -5.18 -9.63
CA ALA A 24 6.33 -4.15 -8.61
C ALA A 24 5.54 -2.91 -8.99
N PHE A 25 4.88 -2.27 -8.03
CA PHE A 25 4.17 -1.02 -8.26
C PHE A 25 4.25 -0.10 -7.05
N GLN A 26 3.98 1.17 -7.29
CA GLN A 26 3.63 2.15 -6.27
C GLN A 26 2.63 3.15 -6.85
N ALA A 27 1.58 3.43 -6.09
CA ALA A 27 0.57 4.42 -6.43
C ALA A 27 0.25 5.35 -5.26
N LYS A 28 -0.32 6.51 -5.56
CA LYS A 28 -0.70 7.55 -4.61
C LYS A 28 -2.02 8.22 -5.01
N LEU A 29 -2.58 9.04 -4.13
CA LEU A 29 -3.71 9.91 -4.46
C LEU A 29 -3.25 11.12 -5.30
N SER A 30 -4.02 11.49 -6.33
CA SER A 30 -3.83 12.74 -7.08
C SER A 30 -4.50 13.94 -6.42
N ALA A 31 -5.58 13.70 -5.67
CA ALA A 31 -6.37 14.68 -4.94
C ALA A 31 -6.92 14.06 -3.65
N ASN A 32 -7.35 14.88 -2.72
CA ASN A 32 -8.00 14.41 -1.50
C ASN A 32 -9.25 13.57 -1.85
N GLN A 33 -9.45 12.50 -1.08
CA GLN A 33 -10.63 11.64 -1.19
C GLN A 33 -11.46 11.79 0.07
N ASP A 34 -12.76 12.07 -0.11
CA ASP A 34 -13.72 12.26 0.97
C ASP A 34 -14.45 10.92 1.28
N PRO A 35 -14.01 10.12 2.25
CA PRO A 35 -14.73 8.92 2.65
C PRO A 35 -15.92 9.30 3.52
N SER A 36 -16.90 8.40 3.60
CA SER A 36 -17.93 8.51 4.64
C SER A 36 -17.27 8.35 6.02
N ALA A 37 -17.59 9.24 6.95
CA ALA A 37 -17.09 9.20 8.31
C ALA A 37 -17.36 7.84 8.96
N SER A 38 -16.42 7.36 9.75
CA SER A 38 -16.53 6.09 10.49
C SER A 38 -16.92 4.88 9.63
N THR A 39 -16.44 4.85 8.38
CA THR A 39 -16.73 3.78 7.42
C THR A 39 -15.46 3.32 6.71
N TRP A 40 -15.22 2.02 6.67
CA TRP A 40 -14.13 1.45 5.88
C TRP A 40 -14.34 1.75 4.40
N THR A 41 -13.44 2.53 3.82
CA THR A 41 -13.50 2.98 2.43
C THR A 41 -12.23 2.59 1.70
N THR A 42 -12.35 2.04 0.48
CA THR A 42 -11.18 1.76 -0.36
C THR A 42 -10.50 3.08 -0.72
N VAL A 43 -9.19 3.15 -0.46
CA VAL A 43 -8.39 4.32 -0.83
C VAL A 43 -8.10 4.26 -2.33
N THR A 44 -8.49 5.31 -3.05
CA THR A 44 -8.42 5.38 -4.50
C THR A 44 -7.05 5.89 -4.98
N PHE A 45 -5.99 5.11 -4.80
CA PHE A 45 -4.64 5.47 -5.27
C PHE A 45 -4.61 5.50 -6.80
N ASN A 46 -5.05 6.60 -7.37
CA ASN A 46 -5.32 6.77 -8.80
C ASN A 46 -4.15 7.30 -9.62
N THR A 47 -2.99 7.48 -9.01
CA THR A 47 -1.78 7.95 -9.69
C THR A 47 -0.64 6.98 -9.44
N GLU A 48 -0.23 6.30 -10.49
CA GLU A 48 0.94 5.44 -10.44
C GLU A 48 2.22 6.29 -10.36
N VAL A 49 3.13 5.86 -9.49
CA VAL A 49 4.52 6.31 -9.48
C VAL A 49 5.32 5.43 -10.44
N PHE A 50 5.07 4.15 -10.37
CA PHE A 50 5.51 3.12 -11.33
C PHE A 50 4.62 1.88 -11.20
N ASP A 51 4.53 1.12 -12.30
CA ASP A 51 3.98 -0.23 -12.38
C ASP A 51 4.77 -0.98 -13.46
N THR A 52 5.56 -1.99 -13.08
CA THR A 52 6.50 -2.64 -13.99
C THR A 52 5.83 -3.55 -14.99
N ASP A 53 4.70 -4.15 -14.64
CA ASP A 53 4.04 -5.21 -15.41
C ASP A 53 2.55 -4.92 -15.69
N GLY A 54 2.07 -3.70 -15.39
CA GLY A 54 0.68 -3.34 -15.59
C GLY A 54 -0.27 -4.13 -14.67
N CYS A 55 0.17 -4.41 -13.45
CA CYS A 55 -0.55 -5.24 -12.49
C CYS A 55 -1.43 -4.45 -11.51
N TYR A 56 -1.36 -3.14 -11.53
CA TYR A 56 -2.16 -2.26 -10.67
C TYR A 56 -3.29 -1.58 -11.46
N ASP A 57 -4.52 -1.73 -10.99
CA ASP A 57 -5.69 -1.02 -11.53
C ASP A 57 -5.88 0.31 -10.80
N ASN A 58 -5.42 1.40 -11.40
CA ASN A 58 -5.49 2.76 -10.85
C ASN A 58 -6.78 3.53 -11.18
N THR A 59 -7.78 2.89 -11.78
CA THR A 59 -8.97 3.56 -12.32
C THR A 59 -10.29 3.04 -11.79
N THR A 60 -10.43 1.74 -11.61
CA THR A 60 -11.71 1.11 -11.32
C THR A 60 -11.74 0.46 -9.93
N ASN A 61 -10.80 -0.42 -9.66
CA ASN A 61 -10.80 -1.23 -8.44
C ASN A 61 -9.71 -0.81 -7.44
N TYR A 62 -8.71 -0.03 -7.87
CA TYR A 62 -7.59 0.44 -7.04
C TYR A 62 -6.89 -0.71 -6.31
N ARG A 63 -6.54 -1.76 -7.06
CA ARG A 63 -6.00 -3.00 -6.53
C ARG A 63 -4.82 -3.51 -7.34
N PHE A 64 -3.93 -4.23 -6.68
CA PHE A 64 -2.79 -4.90 -7.27
C PHE A 64 -3.10 -6.38 -7.50
N THR A 65 -2.97 -6.86 -8.73
CA THR A 65 -3.21 -8.25 -9.14
C THR A 65 -2.00 -8.77 -9.89
N PRO A 66 -0.97 -9.29 -9.19
CA PRO A 66 0.27 -9.72 -9.84
C PRO A 66 0.06 -10.95 -10.72
N THR A 67 0.83 -11.03 -11.81
CA THR A 67 0.82 -12.15 -12.75
C THR A 67 1.86 -13.23 -12.43
N THR A 68 2.72 -12.99 -11.44
CA THR A 68 3.73 -13.94 -10.98
C THR A 68 3.39 -14.41 -9.56
N ALA A 69 3.36 -15.72 -9.36
CA ALA A 69 3.16 -16.30 -8.03
C ALA A 69 4.40 -16.07 -7.14
N GLY A 70 4.18 -15.86 -5.85
CA GLY A 70 5.28 -15.68 -4.91
C GLY A 70 4.92 -14.86 -3.68
N LYS A 71 5.95 -14.52 -2.91
CA LYS A 71 5.85 -13.68 -1.71
C LYS A 71 6.12 -12.23 -2.07
N TYR A 72 5.16 -11.38 -1.76
CA TYR A 72 5.23 -9.94 -2.01
C TYR A 72 5.35 -9.17 -0.70
N LEU A 73 6.25 -8.20 -0.64
CA LEU A 73 6.18 -7.17 0.39
C LEU A 73 5.18 -6.09 -0.07
N ALA A 74 4.03 -6.03 0.58
CA ALA A 74 3.09 -4.94 0.44
C ALA A 74 3.34 -3.88 1.53
N TYR A 75 3.23 -2.60 1.18
CA TYR A 75 3.43 -1.48 2.10
C TYR A 75 2.48 -0.34 1.76
N TRP A 76 1.96 0.32 2.78
CA TRP A 76 1.04 1.43 2.60
C TRP A 76 1.13 2.43 3.73
N ALA A 77 0.72 3.65 3.44
CA ALA A 77 0.40 4.67 4.42
C ALA A 77 -0.80 5.47 3.94
N VAL A 78 -1.66 5.88 4.86
CA VAL A 78 -2.82 6.73 4.58
C VAL A 78 -2.83 7.84 5.62
N THR A 79 -2.90 9.07 5.14
CA THR A 79 -3.02 10.25 5.98
C THR A 79 -4.47 10.69 6.02
N ALA A 80 -5.03 10.78 7.23
CA ALA A 80 -6.30 11.45 7.47
C ALA A 80 -6.08 12.91 7.80
N ASP A 81 -6.97 13.75 7.33
CA ASP A 81 -7.01 15.17 7.66
C ASP A 81 -8.47 15.61 7.86
N ILE A 82 -8.70 16.68 8.60
CA ILE A 82 -10.02 17.22 8.91
C ILE A 82 -10.13 18.70 8.59
N SER A 83 -11.35 19.12 8.25
CA SER A 83 -11.64 20.52 7.93
C SER A 83 -11.96 21.39 9.16
N VAL A 84 -12.24 20.78 10.30
CA VAL A 84 -12.65 21.48 11.54
C VAL A 84 -11.97 20.85 12.75
N VAL A 85 -11.35 21.68 13.59
CA VAL A 85 -10.68 21.29 14.83
C VAL A 85 -11.63 21.50 16.03
N PRO A 86 -11.62 20.65 17.06
CA PRO A 86 -10.92 19.36 17.23
C PRO A 86 -11.88 18.20 16.97
N SER A 87 -11.60 17.33 16.02
CA SER A 87 -12.54 16.23 15.76
C SER A 87 -11.94 14.97 15.15
N LEU A 88 -10.61 14.88 14.97
CA LEU A 88 -9.98 13.66 14.48
C LEU A 88 -9.71 12.71 15.64
N ASP A 89 -10.54 11.67 15.77
CA ASP A 89 -10.46 10.68 16.85
C ASP A 89 -9.53 9.52 16.48
N GLY A 90 -9.27 9.30 15.18
CA GLY A 90 -8.35 8.26 14.76
C GLY A 90 -8.30 8.02 13.25
N ILE A 91 -7.26 7.32 12.85
CA ILE A 91 -7.10 6.74 11.50
C ILE A 91 -6.79 5.27 11.61
N HIS A 92 -7.61 4.43 11.02
CA HIS A 92 -7.34 2.99 10.90
C HIS A 92 -7.10 2.65 9.44
N THR A 93 -6.17 1.74 9.19
CA THR A 93 -5.89 1.25 7.85
C THR A 93 -5.88 -0.26 7.83
N ARG A 94 -6.20 -0.85 6.68
CA ARG A 94 -6.08 -2.28 6.48
C ARG A 94 -5.66 -2.64 5.07
N LEU A 95 -4.78 -3.63 4.96
CA LEU A 95 -4.53 -4.35 3.74
C LEU A 95 -5.52 -5.51 3.64
N ARG A 96 -6.13 -5.68 2.48
CA ARG A 96 -6.98 -6.84 2.20
C ARG A 96 -6.42 -7.66 1.05
N LYS A 97 -6.55 -8.98 1.17
CA LYS A 97 -6.36 -9.93 0.09
C LYS A 97 -7.72 -10.51 -0.28
N ASN A 98 -8.10 -10.42 -1.55
CA ASN A 98 -9.38 -10.94 -2.06
C ASN A 98 -10.59 -10.45 -1.24
N GLY A 99 -10.55 -9.19 -0.77
CA GLY A 99 -11.59 -8.58 0.04
C GLY A 99 -11.53 -8.91 1.54
N THR A 100 -10.69 -9.86 1.98
CA THR A 100 -10.50 -10.24 3.39
C THR A 100 -9.32 -9.48 3.98
N ALA A 101 -9.46 -8.94 5.19
CA ALA A 101 -8.39 -8.22 5.87
C ALA A 101 -7.27 -9.17 6.30
N GLU A 102 -6.05 -8.90 5.82
CA GLU A 102 -4.82 -9.61 6.22
C GLU A 102 -4.11 -8.90 7.38
N CYS A 103 -4.18 -7.58 7.41
CA CYS A 103 -3.61 -6.75 8.45
C CYS A 103 -4.51 -5.55 8.70
N VAL A 104 -4.80 -5.27 9.96
CA VAL A 104 -5.53 -4.07 10.39
C VAL A 104 -4.66 -3.30 11.37
N ASN A 105 -4.49 -2.02 11.12
CA ASN A 105 -3.69 -1.13 11.94
C ASN A 105 -4.58 -0.02 12.50
N TYR A 106 -4.60 0.11 13.82
CA TYR A 106 -5.40 1.10 14.54
C TYR A 106 -4.49 2.19 15.09
N MET A 107 -4.90 3.43 14.92
CA MET A 107 -4.30 4.59 15.57
C MET A 107 -5.42 5.49 16.04
N ASP A 108 -5.65 5.49 17.34
CA ASP A 108 -6.69 6.27 18.00
C ASP A 108 -6.05 7.45 18.74
N ASN A 109 -6.76 8.55 18.77
CA ASN A 109 -6.39 9.77 19.47
C ASN A 109 -7.43 10.07 20.55
N ASN A 110 -6.99 10.10 21.80
CA ASN A 110 -7.83 10.48 22.96
C ASN A 110 -7.68 11.97 23.33
N ASP A 111 -6.97 12.74 22.50
CA ASP A 111 -6.65 14.15 22.79
C ASP A 111 -7.12 15.03 21.62
N ASP A 112 -8.15 15.81 21.81
CA ASP A 112 -8.96 16.54 20.82
C ASP A 112 -8.21 17.60 19.99
N ASN A 113 -6.88 17.57 19.90
CA ASN A 113 -6.09 18.62 19.22
C ASN A 113 -5.42 18.20 17.92
N TRP A 114 -5.68 17.00 17.43
CA TRP A 114 -5.05 16.53 16.20
C TRP A 114 -5.90 16.85 14.97
N VAL A 115 -5.26 17.37 13.95
CA VAL A 115 -5.87 17.70 12.66
C VAL A 115 -5.45 16.76 11.55
N ASN A 116 -4.30 16.08 11.74
CA ASN A 116 -3.69 15.23 10.73
C ASN A 116 -3.03 14.03 11.41
N MET A 117 -3.30 12.84 10.90
CA MET A 117 -2.72 11.58 11.38
C MET A 117 -2.38 10.69 10.18
N THR A 118 -1.23 10.04 10.23
CA THR A 118 -0.82 9.06 9.22
C THR A 118 -0.70 7.69 9.86
N ASN A 119 -1.36 6.70 9.26
CA ASN A 119 -1.29 5.31 9.69
C ASN A 119 -0.96 4.41 8.49
N GLY A 120 -0.16 3.38 8.73
CA GLY A 120 0.26 2.45 7.68
C GLY A 120 1.08 1.30 8.25
N ALA A 121 1.37 0.35 7.41
CA ALA A 121 2.19 -0.81 7.77
C ALA A 121 2.81 -1.45 6.51
N SER A 122 3.51 -2.55 6.73
CA SER A 122 3.96 -3.46 5.68
C SER A 122 3.72 -4.91 6.10
N LEU A 123 3.47 -5.78 5.13
CA LEU A 123 3.21 -7.19 5.35
C LEU A 123 3.73 -8.00 4.16
N VAL A 124 4.27 -9.18 4.44
CA VAL A 124 4.57 -10.17 3.40
C VAL A 124 3.34 -11.03 3.16
N VAL A 125 2.90 -11.09 1.90
CA VAL A 125 1.69 -11.82 1.49
C VAL A 125 2.03 -12.79 0.37
N ASP A 126 1.52 -14.02 0.46
CA ASP A 126 1.59 -14.99 -0.64
C ASP A 126 0.53 -14.67 -1.69
N MET A 127 0.93 -14.61 -2.97
CA MET A 127 0.05 -14.34 -4.11
C MET A 127 0.15 -15.48 -5.13
N ASN A 128 -0.98 -15.90 -5.68
CA ASN A 128 -1.05 -17.03 -6.62
C ASN A 128 -0.64 -16.68 -8.07
N GLY A 129 -0.34 -15.41 -8.35
CA GLY A 129 0.07 -14.96 -9.69
C GLY A 129 -1.01 -15.02 -10.77
N SER A 130 -2.29 -15.03 -10.40
CA SER A 130 -3.38 -15.11 -11.40
C SER A 130 -4.65 -14.36 -10.98
N SER A 131 -5.18 -14.64 -9.81
CA SER A 131 -6.49 -14.11 -9.37
C SER A 131 -6.42 -13.40 -8.02
N ASP A 132 -5.39 -13.63 -7.22
CA ASP A 132 -5.21 -12.94 -5.96
C ASP A 132 -4.95 -11.45 -6.19
N TYR A 133 -5.62 -10.62 -5.41
CA TYR A 133 -5.42 -9.18 -5.43
C TYR A 133 -5.28 -8.60 -4.03
N LEU A 134 -4.59 -7.46 -3.96
CA LEU A 134 -4.43 -6.64 -2.75
C LEU A 134 -5.07 -5.28 -2.97
N ASP A 135 -5.80 -4.79 -1.98
CA ASP A 135 -6.26 -3.42 -1.88
C ASP A 135 -6.09 -2.87 -0.46
N VAL A 136 -6.14 -1.56 -0.33
CA VAL A 136 -6.04 -0.88 0.96
C VAL A 136 -7.32 -0.12 1.25
N GLN A 137 -7.82 -0.26 2.47
CA GLN A 137 -8.89 0.56 2.99
C GLN A 137 -8.42 1.42 4.15
N GLY A 138 -8.98 2.61 4.21
CA GLY A 138 -8.87 3.53 5.34
C GLY A 138 -10.22 3.71 6.04
N TYR A 139 -10.15 4.09 7.31
CA TYR A 139 -11.28 4.44 8.15
C TYR A 139 -10.88 5.66 8.97
N ILE A 140 -11.63 6.74 8.87
CA ILE A 140 -11.40 7.94 9.66
C ILE A 140 -12.44 8.01 10.76
N ALA A 141 -12.00 7.93 12.01
CA ALA A 141 -12.84 8.18 13.16
C ALA A 141 -12.90 9.68 13.41
N VAL A 142 -14.08 10.25 13.38
CA VAL A 142 -14.31 11.67 13.66
C VAL A 142 -15.56 11.85 14.51
N SER A 143 -15.49 12.78 15.44
CA SER A 143 -16.64 13.18 16.26
C SER A 143 -17.53 14.18 15.55
N SER A 144 -16.99 14.99 14.62
CA SER A 144 -17.74 15.95 13.82
C SER A 144 -16.94 16.48 12.61
N GLY A 145 -17.61 17.11 11.67
CA GLY A 145 -16.98 17.78 10.53
C GLY A 145 -16.66 16.86 9.34
N ALA A 146 -16.12 17.45 8.29
CA ALA A 146 -15.66 16.72 7.12
C ALA A 146 -14.22 16.24 7.32
N SER A 147 -13.96 15.02 6.86
CA SER A 147 -12.64 14.38 6.89
C SER A 147 -12.28 13.83 5.52
N TYR A 148 -11.01 13.74 5.22
CA TYR A 148 -10.54 13.23 3.94
C TYR A 148 -9.22 12.48 4.07
N PHE A 149 -8.99 11.54 3.15
CA PHE A 149 -7.67 10.98 2.91
C PHE A 149 -6.86 12.01 2.12
N HIS A 150 -5.75 12.41 2.69
CA HIS A 150 -4.96 13.53 2.17
C HIS A 150 -4.04 13.09 1.03
N ALA A 151 -4.02 13.85 -0.08
CA ALA A 151 -3.26 13.54 -1.29
C ALA A 151 -1.76 13.87 -1.22
N TYR A 152 -1.25 14.40 -0.12
CA TYR A 152 0.18 14.64 0.01
C TYR A 152 0.98 13.34 0.05
N GLY A 153 2.29 13.42 -0.25
CA GLY A 153 3.19 12.30 -0.46
C GLY A 153 3.25 11.20 0.62
N ASN A 154 2.46 11.34 1.71
CA ASN A 154 2.34 10.37 2.80
C ASN A 154 1.14 9.40 2.63
N THR A 155 0.39 9.50 1.52
CA THR A 155 -0.70 8.56 1.21
C THR A 155 -0.33 7.79 -0.05
N TYR A 156 0.11 6.56 0.15
CA TYR A 156 0.62 5.70 -0.90
C TYR A 156 0.35 4.22 -0.61
N PHE A 157 0.39 3.42 -1.67
CA PHE A 157 0.33 1.97 -1.63
C PHE A 157 1.30 1.39 -2.66
N GLY A 158 2.01 0.35 -2.29
CA GLY A 158 2.94 -0.33 -3.17
C GLY A 158 3.16 -1.78 -2.76
N ALA A 159 3.66 -2.56 -3.71
CA ALA A 159 4.15 -3.91 -3.45
C ALA A 159 5.24 -4.29 -4.46
N TYR A 160 6.08 -5.25 -4.08
CA TYR A 160 7.06 -5.84 -4.98
C TYR A 160 7.34 -7.30 -4.62
N LEU A 161 7.71 -8.09 -5.61
CA LEU A 161 8.07 -9.48 -5.45
C LEU A 161 9.35 -9.59 -4.61
N LEU A 162 9.29 -10.35 -3.52
CA LEU A 162 10.44 -10.71 -2.70
C LEU A 162 11.07 -12.01 -3.16
N ILE A 163 10.23 -13.04 -3.33
CA ILE A 163 10.64 -14.40 -3.64
C ILE A 163 9.58 -14.96 -4.58
N GLY A 164 9.98 -15.41 -5.76
CA GLY A 164 9.12 -16.19 -6.64
C GLY A 164 8.73 -17.54 -6.03
N ALA A 165 7.62 -18.11 -6.52
CA ALA A 165 7.16 -19.43 -6.10
C ALA A 165 8.01 -20.55 -6.71
#